data_5ef2015281dba4da65d53c32b437adc2
#
_entry.id   5ef2015281dba4da65d53c32b437adc2
#
_cell.length_a   1.000
_cell.length_b   1.000
_cell.length_c   1.000
_cell.angle_alpha   90.00
_cell.angle_beta   90.00
_cell.angle_gamma   90.00
#
_symmetry.space_group_name_H-M   'P 1'
#
loop_
_entity.id
_entity.type
_entity.pdbx_description
1 polymer ?
#
loop_
_entity_poly.entity_id
_entity_poly.type
_entity_poly.pdbx_seq_one_letter_code
_entity_poly.pdbx_strand_id
1 'polypeptide(L)'
;MRFTKNLFVSLTMILFVITGCSSGIENVEQSIKVQKRIGDENKYEDFKEITDNKKVQKVKSILDKADWENAKVDMVRPADYRFGFQFKNPEKGAKAVLYEIWISPNIDKVEVVKGDNEYVQLNEENSTVLFEILTGERLFDLWLDNSDI
;
A
#
# COMPACT_ATOMS: atom_id res chain seq x y z
N MET A 1 -36.63 -48.77 -19.51
CA MET A 1 -36.99 -47.34 -19.57
C MET A 1 -37.03 -46.62 -18.18
N ARG A 2 -36.59 -47.21 -17.13
CA ARG A 2 -36.57 -46.57 -15.79
C ARG A 2 -35.23 -45.93 -15.44
N PHE A 3 -34.17 -46.22 -16.17
CA PHE A 3 -32.83 -45.68 -15.88
C PHE A 3 -32.56 -44.26 -16.47
N THR A 4 -33.26 -43.86 -17.49
CA THR A 4 -33.04 -42.54 -18.12
C THR A 4 -33.65 -41.39 -17.35
N LYS A 5 -34.69 -41.59 -16.55
CA LYS A 5 -35.30 -40.53 -15.74
C LYS A 5 -34.44 -40.14 -14.54
N ASN A 6 -33.72 -41.07 -13.97
CA ASN A 6 -32.87 -40.80 -12.82
C ASN A 6 -31.55 -40.11 -13.24
N LEU A 7 -31.10 -40.33 -14.46
CA LEU A 7 -29.90 -39.71 -14.99
C LEU A 7 -30.12 -38.21 -15.25
N PHE A 8 -31.32 -37.84 -15.75
CA PHE A 8 -31.64 -36.43 -15.98
C PHE A 8 -31.85 -35.63 -14.71
N VAL A 9 -32.40 -36.25 -13.68
CA VAL A 9 -32.57 -35.55 -12.36
C VAL A 9 -31.22 -35.33 -11.68
N SER A 10 -30.28 -36.27 -11.82
CA SER A 10 -28.93 -36.14 -11.26
C SER A 10 -28.11 -35.05 -11.97
N LEU A 11 -28.27 -34.92 -13.29
CA LEU A 11 -27.54 -33.92 -14.09
C LEU A 11 -28.07 -32.50 -13.82
N THR A 12 -29.37 -32.34 -13.52
CA THR A 12 -29.96 -31.03 -13.23
C THR A 12 -29.55 -30.51 -11.84
N MET A 13 -29.18 -31.38 -10.92
CA MET A 13 -28.81 -30.97 -9.55
C MET A 13 -27.35 -30.48 -9.44
N ILE A 14 -26.50 -30.78 -10.43
CA ILE A 14 -25.08 -30.36 -10.44
C ILE A 14 -24.90 -28.92 -10.95
N LEU A 15 -25.93 -28.34 -11.60
CA LEU A 15 -25.85 -27.01 -12.19
C LEU A 15 -26.13 -25.84 -11.21
N PHE A 16 -26.47 -26.13 -9.96
CA PHE A 16 -26.82 -25.07 -8.99
C PHE A 16 -25.74 -24.73 -7.96
N VAL A 17 -24.50 -25.22 -8.11
CA VAL A 17 -23.46 -25.04 -7.08
C VAL A 17 -22.43 -23.95 -7.42
N ILE A 18 -22.58 -23.21 -8.52
CA ILE A 18 -21.62 -22.16 -8.91
C ILE A 18 -22.23 -20.76 -8.98
N THR A 19 -23.07 -20.42 -8.02
CA THR A 19 -23.45 -19.01 -7.81
C THR A 19 -23.17 -18.59 -6.39
N GLY A 20 -21.93 -18.78 -5.97
CA GLY A 20 -21.39 -18.24 -4.74
C GLY A 20 -20.42 -17.09 -5.05
N CYS A 21 -20.70 -16.22 -6.02
CA CYS A 21 -20.05 -14.92 -6.07
C CYS A 21 -20.69 -14.05 -4.99
N SER A 22 -20.18 -14.18 -3.78
CA SER A 22 -20.27 -13.13 -2.78
C SER A 22 -19.50 -11.92 -3.34
N SER A 23 -20.15 -11.11 -4.13
CA SER A 23 -19.71 -9.76 -4.41
C SER A 23 -19.99 -8.92 -3.17
N GLY A 24 -19.25 -9.19 -2.09
CA GLY A 24 -18.99 -8.17 -1.12
C GLY A 24 -18.35 -7.03 -1.90
N ILE A 25 -18.96 -5.86 -1.88
CA ILE A 25 -18.35 -4.66 -2.43
C ILE A 25 -17.21 -4.34 -1.48
N GLU A 26 -16.06 -4.97 -1.73
CA GLU A 26 -14.83 -4.60 -1.06
C GLU A 26 -14.54 -3.16 -1.45
N ASN A 27 -14.26 -2.34 -0.44
CA ASN A 27 -13.85 -0.96 -0.67
C ASN A 27 -12.41 -1.01 -1.19
N VAL A 28 -12.28 -0.99 -2.52
CA VAL A 28 -11.00 -1.16 -3.22
C VAL A 28 -10.25 0.17 -3.17
N GLU A 29 -8.98 0.10 -2.84
CA GLU A 29 -8.05 1.22 -2.95
C GLU A 29 -7.94 1.63 -4.42
N GLN A 30 -8.23 2.91 -4.70
CA GLN A 30 -8.29 3.44 -6.06
C GLN A 30 -7.01 4.19 -6.44
N SER A 31 -6.47 4.97 -5.52
CA SER A 31 -5.24 5.76 -5.73
C SER A 31 -4.47 5.93 -4.42
N ILE A 32 -3.25 6.44 -4.55
CA ILE A 32 -2.42 6.83 -3.42
C ILE A 32 -2.10 8.31 -3.57
N LYS A 33 -2.41 9.09 -2.53
CA LYS A 33 -1.94 10.49 -2.43
C LYS A 33 -0.64 10.53 -1.64
N VAL A 34 0.35 11.17 -2.22
CA VAL A 34 1.68 11.37 -1.63
C VAL A 34 1.89 12.83 -1.36
N GLN A 35 2.41 13.14 -0.18
CA GLN A 35 2.83 14.47 0.23
C GLN A 35 4.32 14.46 0.55
N LYS A 36 5.00 15.55 0.23
CA LYS A 36 6.43 15.76 0.50
C LYS A 36 6.59 16.84 1.56
N ARG A 37 7.55 16.64 2.47
CA ARG A 37 7.90 17.64 3.49
C ARG A 37 8.50 18.88 2.86
N ILE A 38 8.13 20.05 3.40
CA ILE A 38 8.68 21.35 3.02
C ILE A 38 9.62 21.82 4.13
N GLY A 39 10.88 22.04 3.77
CA GLY A 39 11.88 22.53 4.72
C GLY A 39 12.09 21.59 5.91
N ASP A 40 12.46 22.16 7.04
CA ASP A 40 12.79 21.38 8.26
C ASP A 40 11.60 21.25 9.23
N GLU A 41 10.48 21.88 8.91
CA GLU A 41 9.27 21.86 9.73
C GLU A 41 8.38 20.67 9.38
N ASN A 42 7.45 20.35 10.29
CA ASN A 42 6.43 19.31 10.10
C ASN A 42 5.29 19.82 9.21
N LYS A 43 5.65 20.34 8.02
CA LYS A 43 4.74 20.84 6.99
C LYS A 43 4.89 20.03 5.71
N TYR A 44 3.76 19.73 5.07
CA TYR A 44 3.70 18.88 3.87
C TYR A 44 2.88 19.55 2.78
N GLU A 45 3.28 19.34 1.54
CA GLU A 45 2.53 19.74 0.36
C GLU A 45 2.15 18.52 -0.49
N ASP A 46 1.07 18.63 -1.24
CA ASP A 46 0.68 17.59 -2.18
C ASP A 46 1.76 17.46 -3.26
N PHE A 47 2.30 16.24 -3.39
CA PHE A 47 3.44 15.97 -4.26
C PHE A 47 3.03 15.16 -5.49
N LYS A 48 2.29 14.07 -5.29
CA LYS A 48 1.93 13.14 -6.35
C LYS A 48 0.66 12.37 -6.03
N GLU A 49 -0.10 12.05 -7.06
CA GLU A 49 -1.17 11.07 -7.00
C GLU A 49 -0.87 9.89 -7.92
N ILE A 50 -0.99 8.67 -7.40
CA ILE A 50 -0.73 7.43 -8.12
C ILE A 50 -2.08 6.76 -8.36
N THR A 51 -2.50 6.73 -9.62
CA THR A 51 -3.77 6.16 -10.07
C THR A 51 -3.60 4.84 -10.83
N ASP A 52 -2.35 4.46 -11.14
CA ASP A 52 -2.04 3.17 -11.77
C ASP A 52 -2.33 2.04 -10.79
N ASN A 53 -3.33 1.22 -11.12
CA ASN A 53 -3.78 0.14 -10.24
C ASN A 53 -2.68 -0.88 -9.94
N LYS A 54 -1.77 -1.17 -10.89
CA LYS A 54 -0.66 -2.10 -10.66
C LYS A 54 0.31 -1.55 -9.61
N LYS A 55 0.59 -0.26 -9.68
CA LYS A 55 1.44 0.44 -8.70
C LYS A 55 0.77 0.49 -7.32
N VAL A 56 -0.51 0.82 -7.27
CA VAL A 56 -1.30 0.82 -6.01
C VAL A 56 -1.27 -0.56 -5.36
N GLN A 57 -1.54 -1.64 -6.13
CA GLN A 57 -1.51 -3.01 -5.62
C GLN A 57 -0.10 -3.45 -5.23
N LYS A 58 0.94 -2.98 -5.92
CA LYS A 58 2.34 -3.28 -5.54
C LYS A 58 2.70 -2.66 -4.20
N VAL A 59 2.35 -1.38 -3.98
CA VAL A 59 2.54 -0.71 -2.68
C VAL A 59 1.79 -1.45 -1.58
N LYS A 60 0.52 -1.76 -1.81
CA LYS A 60 -0.29 -2.55 -0.87
C LYS A 60 0.38 -3.88 -0.52
N SER A 61 0.83 -4.62 -1.53
CA SER A 61 1.48 -5.92 -1.33
C SER A 61 2.78 -5.83 -0.52
N ILE A 62 3.56 -4.76 -0.69
CA ILE A 62 4.77 -4.52 0.11
C ILE A 62 4.39 -4.30 1.58
N LEU A 63 3.40 -3.46 1.83
CA LEU A 63 2.97 -3.12 3.19
C LEU A 63 2.27 -4.29 3.90
N ASP A 64 1.43 -5.05 3.19
CA ASP A 64 0.72 -6.21 3.75
C ASP A 64 1.67 -7.36 4.13
N LYS A 65 2.82 -7.46 3.46
CA LYS A 65 3.85 -8.48 3.72
C LYS A 65 4.98 -7.98 4.63
N ALA A 66 4.96 -6.72 5.00
CA ALA A 66 5.97 -6.14 5.88
C ALA A 66 5.84 -6.72 7.29
N ASP A 67 6.96 -6.87 7.96
CA ASP A 67 7.04 -7.41 9.32
C ASP A 67 6.87 -6.26 10.33
N TRP A 68 5.62 -5.85 10.52
CA TRP A 68 5.27 -4.71 11.36
C TRP A 68 5.53 -4.98 12.82
N GLU A 69 6.28 -4.10 13.46
CA GLU A 69 6.44 -4.05 14.89
C GLU A 69 5.38 -3.14 15.52
N ASN A 70 4.69 -3.63 16.54
CA ASN A 70 3.78 -2.83 17.33
C ASN A 70 4.60 -1.99 18.33
N ALA A 71 5.13 -0.88 17.87
CA ALA A 71 5.99 -0.01 18.63
C ALA A 71 5.67 1.46 18.34
N LYS A 72 5.51 2.25 19.40
CA LYS A 72 5.50 3.70 19.28
C LYS A 72 6.96 4.16 19.13
N VAL A 73 7.34 4.59 17.94
CA VAL A 73 8.68 5.06 17.62
C VAL A 73 8.71 6.58 17.69
N ASP A 74 9.64 7.11 18.44
CA ASP A 74 9.88 8.56 18.54
C ASP A 74 10.99 8.93 17.53
N MET A 75 10.58 9.39 16.35
CA MET A 75 11.51 9.77 15.30
C MET A 75 12.10 11.15 15.58
N VAL A 76 13.42 11.28 15.45
CA VAL A 76 14.18 12.52 15.77
C VAL A 76 13.81 13.70 14.88
N ARG A 77 13.29 13.44 13.68
CA ARG A 77 12.90 14.45 12.69
C ARG A 77 11.56 14.10 12.05
N PRO A 78 10.85 15.07 11.47
CA PRO A 78 9.63 14.79 10.72
C PRO A 78 9.88 13.86 9.52
N ALA A 79 8.85 13.14 9.10
CA ALA A 79 8.91 12.25 7.94
C ALA A 79 9.29 13.00 6.66
N ASP A 80 9.99 12.35 5.75
CA ASP A 80 10.35 12.94 4.46
C ASP A 80 9.14 12.98 3.52
N TYR A 81 8.30 11.94 3.58
CA TYR A 81 7.07 11.84 2.82
C TYR A 81 5.94 11.28 3.70
N ARG A 82 4.72 11.60 3.30
CA ARG A 82 3.48 10.99 3.83
C ARG A 82 2.64 10.48 2.69
N PHE A 83 1.93 9.40 2.90
CA PHE A 83 0.97 8.93 1.91
C PHE A 83 -0.21 8.21 2.55
N GLY A 84 -1.29 8.11 1.78
CA GLY A 84 -2.48 7.37 2.17
C GLY A 84 -3.23 6.84 0.97
N PHE A 85 -3.87 5.68 1.15
CA PHE A 85 -4.76 5.12 0.14
C PHE A 85 -6.07 5.87 0.08
N GLN A 86 -6.54 6.14 -1.13
CA GLN A 86 -7.87 6.67 -1.40
C GLN A 86 -8.78 5.53 -1.82
N PHE A 87 -9.98 5.48 -1.27
CA PHE A 87 -10.94 4.42 -1.53
C PHE A 87 -12.01 4.87 -2.51
N LYS A 88 -12.52 3.95 -3.31
CA LYS A 88 -13.59 4.20 -4.28
C LYS A 88 -14.88 4.72 -3.60
N ASN A 89 -15.14 4.26 -2.38
CA ASN A 89 -16.29 4.64 -1.58
C ASN A 89 -15.83 5.11 -0.19
N PRO A 90 -15.40 6.36 -0.03
CA PRO A 90 -14.87 6.88 1.24
C PRO A 90 -15.91 6.83 2.38
N GLU A 91 -17.20 6.84 2.06
CA GLU A 91 -18.29 6.78 3.05
C GLU A 91 -18.50 5.36 3.64
N LYS A 92 -17.94 4.32 3.04
CA LYS A 92 -18.10 2.94 3.51
C LYS A 92 -17.05 2.51 4.54
N GLY A 93 -16.62 3.41 5.42
CA GLY A 93 -16.05 3.05 6.71
C GLY A 93 -14.58 2.62 6.74
N ALA A 94 -13.84 2.70 5.64
CA ALA A 94 -12.40 2.55 5.71
C ALA A 94 -11.78 3.86 6.23
N LYS A 95 -11.30 3.85 7.46
CA LYS A 95 -10.50 4.95 7.97
C LYS A 95 -9.25 5.09 7.10
N ALA A 96 -9.05 6.28 6.54
CA ALA A 96 -7.79 6.59 5.88
C ALA A 96 -6.65 6.46 6.90
N VAL A 97 -5.74 5.53 6.64
CA VAL A 97 -4.54 5.33 7.45
C VAL A 97 -3.44 6.16 6.83
N LEU A 98 -2.78 6.96 7.66
CA LEU A 98 -1.60 7.72 7.26
C LEU A 98 -0.36 6.84 7.39
N TYR A 99 0.45 6.82 6.34
CA TYR A 99 1.78 6.23 6.33
C TYR A 99 2.80 7.36 6.25
N GLU A 100 3.78 7.33 7.13
CA GLU A 100 4.88 8.27 7.17
C GLU A 100 6.18 7.54 6.82
N ILE A 101 7.02 8.17 5.99
CA ILE A 101 8.26 7.58 5.48
C ILE A 101 9.47 8.43 5.85
N TRP A 102 10.49 7.77 6.37
CA TRP A 102 11.82 8.32 6.56
C TRP A 102 12.83 7.57 5.69
N ILE A 103 13.69 8.31 5.03
CA ILE A 103 14.84 7.75 4.32
C ILE A 103 15.93 7.49 5.36
N SER A 104 16.50 6.28 5.37
CA SER A 104 17.61 5.95 6.26
C SER A 104 18.82 6.86 6.00
N PRO A 105 19.69 7.09 7.01
CA PRO A 105 20.88 7.93 6.82
C PRO A 105 21.82 7.44 5.72
N ASN A 106 21.84 6.13 5.44
CA ASN A 106 22.65 5.55 4.36
C ASN A 106 21.97 5.60 2.98
N ILE A 107 20.73 6.08 2.91
CA ILE A 107 19.94 6.17 1.68
C ILE A 107 19.77 4.79 0.97
N ASP A 108 19.77 3.72 1.73
CA ASP A 108 19.63 2.34 1.26
C ASP A 108 18.27 1.73 1.58
N LYS A 109 17.62 2.25 2.62
CA LYS A 109 16.33 1.76 3.13
C LYS A 109 15.38 2.88 3.46
N VAL A 110 14.10 2.52 3.58
CA VAL A 110 13.08 3.39 4.16
C VAL A 110 12.47 2.76 5.41
N GLU A 111 12.17 3.62 6.35
CA GLU A 111 11.41 3.32 7.56
C GLU A 111 10.00 3.83 7.39
N VAL A 112 9.03 3.04 7.78
CA VAL A 112 7.61 3.37 7.62
C VAL A 112 6.90 3.28 8.97
N VAL A 113 6.18 4.33 9.31
CA VAL A 113 5.24 4.32 10.44
C VAL A 113 3.82 4.34 9.86
N LYS A 114 2.97 3.44 10.35
CA LYS A 114 1.58 3.34 9.98
C LYS A 114 0.70 3.76 11.16
N GLY A 115 -0.04 4.84 10.99
CA GLY A 115 -0.79 5.42 12.09
C GLY A 115 0.16 5.88 13.21
N ASP A 116 -0.17 5.53 14.47
CA ASP A 116 0.57 6.03 15.64
C ASP A 116 1.49 5.00 16.30
N ASN A 117 1.41 3.72 15.88
CA ASN A 117 2.00 2.63 16.68
C ASN A 117 2.46 1.38 15.91
N GLU A 118 2.50 1.42 14.60
CA GLU A 118 3.06 0.33 13.80
C GLU A 118 4.27 0.85 13.01
N TYR A 119 5.42 0.20 13.19
CA TYR A 119 6.70 0.58 12.59
C TYR A 119 7.30 -0.59 11.82
N VAL A 120 7.97 -0.30 10.71
CA VAL A 120 8.80 -1.24 10.00
C VAL A 120 9.96 -0.54 9.30
N GLN A 121 11.15 -1.14 9.34
CA GLN A 121 12.22 -0.84 8.41
C GLN A 121 12.17 -1.87 7.27
N LEU A 122 11.89 -1.41 6.07
CA LEU A 122 11.85 -2.28 4.89
C LEU A 122 13.27 -2.72 4.50
N ASN A 123 13.37 -3.91 3.88
CA ASN A 123 14.62 -4.32 3.25
C ASN A 123 14.92 -3.45 2.02
N GLU A 124 16.15 -3.52 1.49
CA GLU A 124 16.61 -2.67 0.38
C GLU A 124 15.76 -2.79 -0.88
N GLU A 125 15.36 -4.02 -1.25
CA GLU A 125 14.53 -4.26 -2.43
C GLU A 125 13.16 -3.59 -2.31
N ASN A 126 12.45 -3.83 -1.21
CA ASN A 126 11.14 -3.24 -0.97
C ASN A 126 11.21 -1.72 -0.76
N SER A 127 12.28 -1.24 -0.13
CA SER A 127 12.57 0.20 0.02
C SER A 127 12.70 0.90 -1.32
N THR A 128 13.54 0.33 -2.21
CA THR A 128 13.75 0.87 -3.57
C THR A 128 12.45 0.90 -4.37
N VAL A 129 11.72 -0.21 -4.38
CA VAL A 129 10.46 -0.31 -5.14
C VAL A 129 9.39 0.62 -4.58
N LEU A 130 9.21 0.67 -3.26
CA LEU A 130 8.24 1.55 -2.63
C LEU A 130 8.56 3.01 -2.91
N PHE A 131 9.81 3.41 -2.69
CA PHE A 131 10.25 4.79 -2.90
C PHE A 131 10.07 5.25 -4.35
N GLU A 132 10.50 4.43 -5.33
CA GLU A 132 10.34 4.73 -6.75
C GLU A 132 8.86 4.86 -7.16
N ILE A 133 7.99 4.01 -6.67
CA ILE A 133 6.55 4.12 -6.97
C ILE A 133 5.98 5.42 -6.41
N LEU A 134 6.31 5.75 -5.16
CA LEU A 134 5.74 6.90 -4.46
C LEU A 134 6.29 8.23 -4.98
N THR A 135 7.58 8.30 -5.30
CA THR A 135 8.23 9.56 -5.68
C THR A 135 8.45 9.69 -7.19
N GLY A 136 8.71 8.60 -7.88
CA GLY A 136 9.17 8.57 -9.26
C GLY A 136 10.70 8.68 -9.37
N GLU A 137 11.40 8.80 -8.25
CA GLU A 137 12.85 8.91 -8.14
C GLU A 137 13.43 7.59 -7.61
N ARG A 138 14.67 7.27 -7.99
CA ARG A 138 15.35 6.12 -7.41
C ARG A 138 16.02 6.53 -6.10
N LEU A 139 15.93 5.67 -5.10
CA LEU A 139 16.57 5.92 -3.80
C LEU A 139 18.09 6.14 -3.95
N PHE A 140 18.71 5.40 -4.86
CA PHE A 140 20.15 5.52 -5.19
C PHE A 140 20.54 6.89 -5.76
N ASP A 141 19.65 7.56 -6.51
CA ASP A 141 19.95 8.87 -7.09
C ASP A 141 20.10 9.94 -6.00
N LEU A 142 19.39 9.81 -4.89
CA LEU A 142 19.55 10.69 -3.73
C LEU A 142 20.93 10.54 -3.06
N TRP A 143 21.51 9.35 -3.13
CA TRP A 143 22.85 9.12 -2.61
C TRP A 143 23.91 9.85 -3.46
N LEU A 144 23.75 9.85 -4.79
CA LEU A 144 24.66 10.57 -5.71
C LEU A 144 24.62 12.07 -5.47
N ASP A 145 23.42 12.66 -5.31
CA ASP A 145 23.25 14.10 -5.08
C ASP A 145 23.90 14.56 -3.74
N ASN A 146 23.95 13.67 -2.73
CA ASN A 146 24.55 13.98 -1.44
C ASN A 146 26.06 13.66 -1.37
N SER A 147 26.62 12.94 -2.34
CA SER A 147 28.04 12.57 -2.36
C SER A 147 28.94 13.65 -2.99
N ASP A 148 28.37 14.67 -3.62
CA ASP A 148 29.10 15.77 -4.27
C ASP A 148 29.29 16.99 -3.37
N ILE A 149 29.04 16.88 -2.06
CA ILE A 149 29.29 17.89 -1.02
C ILE A 149 30.43 17.37 -0.13
#